data_e94541b459dbf537298caed29a92d431
#
_entry.id   e94541b459dbf537298caed29a92d431
#
_cell.length_a   1.000
_cell.length_b   1.000
_cell.length_c   1.000
_cell.angle_alpha   90.00
_cell.angle_beta   90.00
_cell.angle_gamma   90.00
#
_symmetry.space_group_name_H-M   'P 1'
#
loop_
_entity.id
_entity.type
_entity.pdbx_description
1 polymer ?
#
loop_
_entity_poly.entity_id
_entity_poly.type
_entity_poly.pdbx_seq_one_letter_code
_entity_poly.pdbx_strand_id
1 'polypeptide(L)'
;MPLLDSLAEIALTTHCRDVERFRAVTHEAAEDQKSFIRTILDGKLVHEGDFLRGVAQWLEIPWWNEPITSVAAPLREKVPAKIALRYHVVPLQITADGIWIATYDPFDLLARQTLAATLSERIFYVMSTRTQLILALRQGYGIGAETFEAILEGREGEEDSSEVKQETNVLDVDDSEASVVKFVNQILREALDQRATDIHVEPMADDLGIRYRIDGVLHEVPVPPNIRMLQASVISRLKIMAHLDIAERRLPQDGRINLELDGKPIDVRVATIPSVAGESVSLRLLGQERFTFDRLGLDADAQIRIRSLLGLPNGIILLTGPTGCGKSTTLYTFLSNLNTKERRIVTIEDPVEYKLPGVIQIAVKPDIDLTFANGLRSILRGDPNVIMVGEMRDRETAEIAIRGALTGHLVFSTLHTNDAIGGITRLVDMGIEPFLVANSVRAFIAQRLVRVLCTHCKKPAAHPPTYLRQIGFPTAHASKIFEAVGCDHCRDTGYEGRVAIFEVCLVSAPMQDLVTQSKPASVLRQQAVAEGMLPLRQYGWSKVAEGVTTIEEVVRVTTADLELLDE
;
A
#
# COMPACT_ATOMS: atom_id res chain seq x y z
N MET A 1 -46.52 -4.40 0.48
CA MET A 1 -46.25 -5.80 0.80
C MET A 1 -45.94 -6.68 -0.40
N PRO A 2 -46.58 -6.59 -1.57
CA PRO A 2 -46.16 -7.43 -2.71
C PRO A 2 -44.73 -7.24 -3.14
N LEU A 3 -44.17 -6.03 -3.00
CA LEU A 3 -42.75 -5.73 -3.35
C LEU A 3 -41.75 -6.51 -2.48
N LEU A 4 -41.95 -6.56 -1.17
CA LEU A 4 -41.05 -7.25 -0.23
C LEU A 4 -41.09 -8.76 -0.44
N ASP A 5 -42.24 -9.31 -0.77
CA ASP A 5 -42.41 -10.73 -1.05
C ASP A 5 -41.70 -11.11 -2.35
N SER A 6 -41.80 -10.28 -3.39
CA SER A 6 -41.07 -10.49 -4.65
C SER A 6 -39.54 -10.39 -4.47
N LEU A 7 -39.05 -9.41 -3.70
CA LEU A 7 -37.63 -9.31 -3.39
C LEU A 7 -37.12 -10.52 -2.59
N ALA A 8 -37.92 -11.05 -1.68
CA ALA A 8 -37.59 -12.26 -0.92
C ALA A 8 -37.55 -13.50 -1.82
N GLU A 9 -38.45 -13.61 -2.80
CA GLU A 9 -38.44 -14.69 -3.80
C GLU A 9 -37.20 -14.63 -4.69
N ILE A 10 -36.83 -13.43 -5.16
CA ILE A 10 -35.59 -13.22 -5.92
C ILE A 10 -34.38 -13.59 -5.06
N ALA A 11 -34.34 -13.18 -3.79
CA ALA A 11 -33.25 -13.53 -2.90
C ALA A 11 -33.09 -15.05 -2.70
N LEU A 12 -34.21 -15.77 -2.58
CA LEU A 12 -34.23 -17.24 -2.50
C LEU A 12 -33.61 -17.91 -3.73
N THR A 13 -33.94 -17.41 -4.92
CA THR A 13 -33.43 -17.97 -6.19
C THR A 13 -31.96 -17.60 -6.46
N THR A 14 -31.44 -16.58 -5.79
CA THR A 14 -30.08 -16.03 -5.97
C THR A 14 -29.12 -16.29 -4.79
N HIS A 15 -29.24 -17.45 -4.15
CA HIS A 15 -28.34 -17.93 -3.11
C HIS A 15 -28.29 -17.05 -1.82
N CYS A 16 -29.43 -16.54 -1.37
CA CYS A 16 -29.50 -15.88 -0.05
C CYS A 16 -29.09 -16.87 1.05
N ARG A 17 -28.18 -16.44 1.92
CA ARG A 17 -27.64 -17.29 3.00
C ARG A 17 -28.59 -17.41 4.19
N ASP A 18 -29.43 -16.40 4.44
CA ASP A 18 -30.32 -16.33 5.61
C ASP A 18 -31.58 -15.54 5.24
N VAL A 19 -32.63 -16.25 4.91
CA VAL A 19 -33.91 -15.67 4.45
C VAL A 19 -34.71 -15.02 5.58
N GLU A 20 -34.61 -15.52 6.80
CA GLU A 20 -35.29 -14.92 7.95
C GLU A 20 -34.71 -13.56 8.28
N ARG A 21 -33.36 -13.47 8.28
CA ARG A 21 -32.66 -12.21 8.46
C ARG A 21 -32.91 -11.24 7.29
N PHE A 22 -32.99 -11.74 6.06
CA PHE A 22 -33.35 -10.93 4.89
C PHE A 22 -34.72 -10.28 5.07
N ARG A 23 -35.75 -11.04 5.49
CA ARG A 23 -37.09 -10.51 5.75
C ARG A 23 -37.11 -9.50 6.90
N ALA A 24 -36.39 -9.76 7.98
CA ALA A 24 -36.29 -8.83 9.11
C ALA A 24 -35.67 -7.49 8.66
N VAL A 25 -34.55 -7.52 7.92
CA VAL A 25 -33.84 -6.32 7.43
C VAL A 25 -34.71 -5.53 6.43
N THR A 26 -35.41 -6.22 5.53
CA THR A 26 -36.32 -5.54 4.58
C THR A 26 -37.53 -4.91 5.26
N HIS A 27 -38.05 -5.51 6.33
CA HIS A 27 -39.15 -4.96 7.11
C HIS A 27 -38.72 -3.72 7.90
N GLU A 28 -37.54 -3.78 8.53
CA GLU A 28 -36.93 -2.64 9.23
C GLU A 28 -36.66 -1.47 8.27
N ALA A 29 -36.14 -1.76 7.08
CA ALA A 29 -35.91 -0.74 6.04
C ALA A 29 -37.23 -0.07 5.59
N ALA A 30 -38.33 -0.82 5.56
CA ALA A 30 -39.65 -0.28 5.22
C ALA A 30 -40.19 0.66 6.31
N GLU A 31 -39.97 0.35 7.58
CA GLU A 31 -40.39 1.19 8.72
C GLU A 31 -39.57 2.47 8.79
N ASP A 32 -38.25 2.40 8.51
CA ASP A 32 -37.30 3.52 8.55
C ASP A 32 -37.30 4.38 7.27
N GLN A 33 -38.08 4.04 6.26
CA GLN A 33 -38.10 4.69 4.95
C GLN A 33 -36.73 4.69 4.24
N LYS A 34 -35.88 3.69 4.53
CA LYS A 34 -34.58 3.50 3.88
C LYS A 34 -34.71 2.77 2.56
N SER A 35 -33.72 2.93 1.68
CA SER A 35 -33.61 2.15 0.44
C SER A 35 -33.51 0.65 0.75
N PHE A 36 -34.44 -0.15 0.23
CA PHE A 36 -34.44 -1.62 0.38
C PHE A 36 -33.20 -2.25 -0.20
N ILE A 37 -32.87 -1.91 -1.44
CA ILE A 37 -31.71 -2.48 -2.16
C ILE A 37 -30.42 -2.16 -1.42
N ARG A 38 -30.23 -0.91 -1.03
CA ARG A 38 -29.04 -0.48 -0.27
C ARG A 38 -28.90 -1.26 1.04
N THR A 39 -29.96 -1.37 1.81
CA THR A 39 -29.95 -2.05 3.11
C THR A 39 -29.67 -3.55 2.96
N ILE A 40 -30.21 -4.21 1.94
CA ILE A 40 -29.94 -5.63 1.62
C ILE A 40 -28.46 -5.84 1.27
N LEU A 41 -27.88 -4.98 0.42
CA LEU A 41 -26.49 -5.08 0.00
C LEU A 41 -25.52 -4.77 1.15
N ASP A 42 -25.82 -3.77 1.97
CA ASP A 42 -25.01 -3.40 3.15
C ASP A 42 -25.00 -4.54 4.19
N GLY A 43 -26.12 -5.28 4.33
CA GLY A 43 -26.24 -6.47 5.17
C GLY A 43 -25.45 -7.70 4.65
N LYS A 44 -24.89 -7.66 3.43
CA LYS A 44 -24.20 -8.78 2.77
C LYS A 44 -24.99 -10.09 2.76
N LEU A 45 -26.30 -9.99 2.63
CA LEU A 45 -27.24 -11.11 2.72
C LEU A 45 -27.34 -11.90 1.41
N VAL A 46 -27.00 -11.27 0.29
CA VAL A 46 -27.11 -11.81 -1.07
C VAL A 46 -25.81 -11.63 -1.85
N HIS A 47 -25.66 -12.39 -2.94
CA HIS A 47 -24.63 -12.11 -3.92
C HIS A 47 -25.08 -10.96 -4.82
N GLU A 48 -24.38 -9.82 -4.76
CA GLU A 48 -24.80 -8.55 -5.39
C GLU A 48 -25.23 -8.69 -6.85
N GLY A 49 -24.34 -9.26 -7.68
CA GLY A 49 -24.56 -9.36 -9.13
C GLY A 49 -25.77 -10.22 -9.49
N ASP A 50 -25.96 -11.36 -8.82
CA ASP A 50 -27.06 -12.29 -9.13
C ASP A 50 -28.39 -11.72 -8.63
N PHE A 51 -28.41 -11.13 -7.43
CA PHE A 51 -29.60 -10.51 -6.87
C PHE A 51 -30.07 -9.33 -7.71
N LEU A 52 -29.17 -8.40 -8.07
CA LEU A 52 -29.54 -7.22 -8.87
C LEU A 52 -29.96 -7.58 -10.30
N ARG A 53 -29.39 -8.64 -10.91
CA ARG A 53 -29.90 -9.17 -12.19
C ARG A 53 -31.30 -9.74 -12.05
N GLY A 54 -31.59 -10.45 -10.97
CA GLY A 54 -32.95 -10.93 -10.69
C GLY A 54 -33.95 -9.78 -10.53
N VAL A 55 -33.57 -8.69 -9.85
CA VAL A 55 -34.38 -7.48 -9.72
C VAL A 55 -34.60 -6.80 -11.09
N ALA A 56 -33.52 -6.68 -11.91
CA ALA A 56 -33.61 -6.10 -13.25
C ALA A 56 -34.56 -6.88 -14.13
N GLN A 57 -34.47 -8.21 -14.12
CA GLN A 57 -35.34 -9.10 -14.88
C GLN A 57 -36.80 -9.00 -14.42
N TRP A 58 -37.06 -8.94 -13.11
CA TRP A 58 -38.40 -8.79 -12.56
C TRP A 58 -39.06 -7.46 -12.91
N LEU A 59 -38.27 -6.36 -12.98
CA LEU A 59 -38.75 -5.03 -13.34
C LEU A 59 -38.74 -4.75 -14.84
N GLU A 60 -38.28 -5.70 -15.66
CA GLU A 60 -38.06 -5.54 -17.12
C GLU A 60 -37.12 -4.36 -17.45
N ILE A 61 -36.15 -4.05 -16.54
CA ILE A 61 -35.16 -3.02 -16.78
C ILE A 61 -33.93 -3.66 -17.42
N PRO A 62 -33.39 -3.09 -18.55
CA PRO A 62 -32.20 -3.62 -19.19
C PRO A 62 -31.00 -3.69 -18.22
N TRP A 63 -30.18 -4.75 -18.37
CA TRP A 63 -28.94 -4.91 -17.63
C TRP A 63 -27.75 -4.40 -18.45
N TRP A 64 -26.92 -3.57 -17.85
CA TRP A 64 -25.70 -3.08 -18.48
C TRP A 64 -24.54 -4.04 -18.22
N ASN A 65 -23.98 -4.64 -19.29
CA ASN A 65 -22.92 -5.65 -19.19
C ASN A 65 -21.51 -5.09 -19.44
N GLU A 66 -21.39 -3.94 -20.06
CA GLU A 66 -20.11 -3.37 -20.45
C GLU A 66 -19.45 -2.63 -19.25
N PRO A 67 -18.11 -2.67 -19.12
CA PRO A 67 -17.41 -1.84 -18.13
C PRO A 67 -17.66 -0.36 -18.42
N ILE A 68 -18.03 0.41 -17.40
CA ILE A 68 -18.18 1.87 -17.53
C ILE A 68 -16.86 2.48 -17.16
N THR A 69 -16.02 2.79 -18.14
CA THR A 69 -14.64 3.27 -17.94
C THR A 69 -14.51 4.79 -17.93
N SER A 70 -15.50 5.52 -18.41
CA SER A 70 -15.48 6.98 -18.43
C SER A 70 -16.89 7.55 -18.57
N VAL A 71 -17.07 8.80 -18.11
CA VAL A 71 -18.29 9.59 -18.33
C VAL A 71 -17.91 10.78 -19.21
N ALA A 72 -18.51 10.89 -20.39
CA ALA A 72 -18.20 11.96 -21.34
C ALA A 72 -18.56 13.35 -20.76
N ALA A 73 -17.79 14.38 -21.11
CA ALA A 73 -18.01 15.75 -20.62
C ALA A 73 -19.45 16.27 -20.76
N PRO A 74 -20.15 16.09 -21.92
CA PRO A 74 -21.54 16.53 -22.05
C PRO A 74 -22.51 15.81 -21.08
N LEU A 75 -22.20 14.58 -20.68
CA LEU A 75 -23.00 13.84 -19.71
C LEU A 75 -22.79 14.37 -18.28
N ARG A 76 -21.55 14.73 -17.94
CA ARG A 76 -21.21 15.32 -16.64
C ARG A 76 -21.86 16.71 -16.44
N GLU A 77 -21.92 17.51 -17.50
CA GLU A 77 -22.60 18.80 -17.47
C GLU A 77 -24.11 18.67 -17.22
N LYS A 78 -24.73 17.60 -17.75
CA LYS A 78 -26.17 17.35 -17.55
C LYS A 78 -26.48 16.69 -16.22
N VAL A 79 -25.64 15.79 -15.75
CA VAL A 79 -25.78 15.13 -14.44
C VAL A 79 -24.57 15.53 -13.59
N PRO A 80 -24.67 16.59 -12.78
CA PRO A 80 -23.59 17.08 -11.93
C PRO A 80 -23.11 16.02 -10.93
N ALA A 81 -21.83 16.11 -10.51
CA ALA A 81 -21.22 15.17 -9.59
C ALA A 81 -22.00 15.01 -8.29
N LYS A 82 -22.55 16.10 -7.75
CA LYS A 82 -23.39 16.08 -6.54
C LYS A 82 -24.58 15.12 -6.68
N ILE A 83 -25.26 15.10 -7.81
CA ILE A 83 -26.40 14.21 -8.07
C ILE A 83 -25.91 12.78 -8.31
N ALA A 84 -24.90 12.63 -9.19
CA ALA A 84 -24.36 11.34 -9.57
C ALA A 84 -23.80 10.56 -8.36
N LEU A 85 -22.99 11.21 -7.51
CA LEU A 85 -22.38 10.62 -6.33
C LEU A 85 -23.39 10.36 -5.20
N ARG A 86 -24.30 11.31 -4.93
CA ARG A 86 -25.33 11.19 -3.88
C ARG A 86 -26.24 9.99 -4.10
N TYR A 87 -26.68 9.79 -5.32
CA TYR A 87 -27.66 8.75 -5.69
C TYR A 87 -27.03 7.53 -6.35
N HIS A 88 -25.71 7.49 -6.51
CA HIS A 88 -24.96 6.41 -7.18
C HIS A 88 -25.53 6.11 -8.58
N VAL A 89 -25.76 7.14 -9.37
CA VAL A 89 -26.27 7.04 -10.74
C VAL A 89 -25.20 7.49 -11.73
N VAL A 90 -25.07 6.77 -12.85
CA VAL A 90 -24.06 7.07 -13.86
C VAL A 90 -24.74 7.33 -15.20
N PRO A 91 -24.60 8.52 -15.78
CA PRO A 91 -25.07 8.78 -17.12
C PRO A 91 -24.18 8.08 -18.14
N LEU A 92 -24.78 7.31 -19.06
CA LEU A 92 -24.06 6.45 -20.01
C LEU A 92 -23.98 7.06 -21.41
N GLN A 93 -25.12 7.52 -21.92
CA GLN A 93 -25.21 8.08 -23.27
C GLN A 93 -26.43 8.99 -23.43
N ILE A 94 -26.34 9.91 -24.40
CA ILE A 94 -27.44 10.73 -24.86
C ILE A 94 -27.83 10.22 -26.24
N THR A 95 -29.11 9.92 -26.45
CA THR A 95 -29.67 9.50 -27.71
C THR A 95 -30.73 10.51 -28.20
N ALA A 96 -31.23 10.35 -29.39
CA ALA A 96 -32.34 11.20 -29.90
C ALA A 96 -33.62 11.05 -29.06
N ASP A 97 -33.80 9.91 -28.37
CA ASP A 97 -35.00 9.60 -27.58
C ASP A 97 -34.86 10.04 -26.10
N GLY A 98 -33.64 10.33 -25.63
CA GLY A 98 -33.39 10.75 -24.26
C GLY A 98 -32.02 10.34 -23.73
N ILE A 99 -31.84 10.41 -22.38
CA ILE A 99 -30.62 10.09 -21.68
C ILE A 99 -30.73 8.73 -20.98
N TRP A 100 -29.69 7.92 -21.11
CA TRP A 100 -29.58 6.62 -20.44
C TRP A 100 -28.76 6.75 -19.16
N ILE A 101 -29.34 6.28 -18.04
CA ILE A 101 -28.73 6.39 -16.71
C ILE A 101 -28.68 5.00 -16.07
N ALA A 102 -27.49 4.60 -15.63
CA ALA A 102 -27.30 3.37 -14.86
C ALA A 102 -27.56 3.61 -13.36
N THR A 103 -28.28 2.67 -12.74
CA THR A 103 -28.54 2.64 -11.30
C THR A 103 -28.47 1.21 -10.77
N TYR A 104 -28.17 1.04 -9.49
CA TYR A 104 -28.35 -0.24 -8.79
C TYR A 104 -29.63 -0.29 -7.96
N ASP A 105 -30.24 0.88 -7.69
CA ASP A 105 -31.45 1.01 -6.89
C ASP A 105 -32.58 1.68 -7.69
N PRO A 106 -33.41 0.93 -8.38
CA PRO A 106 -34.52 1.48 -9.17
C PRO A 106 -35.67 1.98 -8.29
N PHE A 107 -35.65 1.74 -6.97
CA PHE A 107 -36.69 2.16 -6.03
C PHE A 107 -36.38 3.48 -5.33
N ASP A 108 -35.21 4.07 -5.55
CA ASP A 108 -34.88 5.39 -5.00
C ASP A 108 -35.71 6.49 -5.66
N LEU A 109 -36.80 6.84 -4.98
CA LEU A 109 -37.74 7.88 -5.46
C LEU A 109 -37.12 9.27 -5.46
N LEU A 110 -36.23 9.57 -4.48
CA LEU A 110 -35.55 10.86 -4.43
C LEU A 110 -34.59 11.03 -5.59
N ALA A 111 -33.83 9.99 -5.92
CA ALA A 111 -32.97 9.98 -7.11
C ALA A 111 -33.77 10.25 -8.38
N ARG A 112 -34.89 9.55 -8.55
CA ARG A 112 -35.75 9.70 -9.74
C ARG A 112 -36.37 11.10 -9.84
N GLN A 113 -36.86 11.66 -8.72
CA GLN A 113 -37.43 13.00 -8.68
C GLN A 113 -36.37 14.08 -8.96
N THR A 114 -35.18 13.94 -8.36
CA THR A 114 -34.07 14.89 -8.56
C THR A 114 -33.60 14.86 -10.00
N LEU A 115 -33.40 13.68 -10.58
CA LEU A 115 -33.02 13.54 -11.99
C LEU A 115 -34.08 14.11 -12.94
N ALA A 116 -35.36 13.85 -12.68
CA ALA A 116 -36.46 14.39 -13.50
C ALA A 116 -36.60 15.93 -13.39
N ALA A 117 -36.21 16.50 -12.24
CA ALA A 117 -36.19 17.97 -12.08
C ALA A 117 -34.95 18.62 -12.72
N THR A 118 -33.84 17.90 -12.85
CA THR A 118 -32.56 18.41 -13.38
C THR A 118 -32.50 18.25 -14.90
N LEU A 119 -33.04 17.16 -15.44
CA LEU A 119 -32.94 16.82 -16.85
C LEU A 119 -34.25 17.17 -17.58
N SER A 120 -34.11 17.84 -18.71
CA SER A 120 -35.24 18.13 -19.61
C SER A 120 -35.57 16.96 -20.55
N GLU A 121 -34.66 16.02 -20.70
CA GLU A 121 -34.77 14.86 -21.57
C GLU A 121 -35.51 13.69 -20.90
N ARG A 122 -36.06 12.80 -21.69
CA ARG A 122 -36.62 11.55 -21.20
C ARG A 122 -35.49 10.67 -20.63
N ILE A 123 -35.70 10.11 -19.43
CA ILE A 123 -34.72 9.27 -18.77
C ILE A 123 -35.03 7.80 -19.01
N PHE A 124 -34.03 7.05 -19.47
CA PHE A 124 -34.06 5.60 -19.60
C PHE A 124 -33.11 5.00 -18.55
N TYR A 125 -33.64 4.11 -17.72
CA TYR A 125 -32.85 3.46 -16.69
C TYR A 125 -32.32 2.10 -17.17
N VAL A 126 -31.09 1.80 -16.80
CA VAL A 126 -30.49 0.46 -16.89
C VAL A 126 -29.95 0.07 -15.52
N MET A 127 -29.87 -1.22 -15.24
CA MET A 127 -29.31 -1.69 -13.98
C MET A 127 -27.88 -2.19 -14.16
N SER A 128 -27.06 -1.96 -13.15
CA SER A 128 -25.70 -2.49 -13.02
C SER A 128 -25.41 -2.78 -11.55
N THR A 129 -24.26 -3.39 -11.24
CA THR A 129 -23.86 -3.60 -9.85
C THR A 129 -23.48 -2.28 -9.18
N ARG A 130 -23.72 -2.17 -7.88
CA ARG A 130 -23.29 -1.01 -7.07
C ARG A 130 -21.78 -0.84 -7.18
N THR A 131 -21.02 -1.94 -7.14
CA THR A 131 -19.56 -1.96 -7.27
C THR A 131 -19.11 -1.33 -8.59
N GLN A 132 -19.70 -1.71 -9.74
CA GLN A 132 -19.40 -1.09 -11.03
C GLN A 132 -19.75 0.39 -11.08
N LEU A 133 -20.90 0.79 -10.53
CA LEU A 133 -21.31 2.20 -10.53
C LEU A 133 -20.40 3.07 -9.68
N ILE A 134 -19.99 2.60 -8.49
CA ILE A 134 -19.04 3.33 -7.65
C ILE A 134 -17.69 3.51 -8.36
N LEU A 135 -17.20 2.47 -9.03
CA LEU A 135 -15.97 2.55 -9.82
C LEU A 135 -16.10 3.56 -10.97
N ALA A 136 -17.21 3.48 -11.70
CA ALA A 136 -17.51 4.40 -12.82
C ALA A 136 -17.64 5.86 -12.36
N LEU A 137 -18.26 6.10 -11.20
CA LEU A 137 -18.39 7.43 -10.62
C LEU A 137 -17.01 8.01 -10.26
N ARG A 138 -16.15 7.21 -9.65
CA ARG A 138 -14.78 7.61 -9.34
C ARG A 138 -13.97 7.94 -10.58
N GLN A 139 -14.06 7.11 -11.62
CA GLN A 139 -13.35 7.33 -12.88
C GLN A 139 -13.93 8.50 -13.69
N GLY A 140 -15.25 8.66 -13.66
CA GLY A 140 -15.97 9.66 -14.46
C GLY A 140 -15.94 11.06 -13.86
N TYR A 141 -16.08 11.19 -12.54
CA TYR A 141 -16.19 12.50 -11.85
C TYR A 141 -14.95 12.85 -11.03
N GLY A 142 -14.10 11.87 -10.72
CA GLY A 142 -12.92 12.07 -9.88
C GLY A 142 -13.23 12.08 -8.38
N ILE A 143 -12.15 12.02 -7.59
CA ILE A 143 -12.21 12.04 -6.12
C ILE A 143 -12.58 13.44 -5.66
N GLY A 144 -13.51 13.56 -4.72
CA GLY A 144 -13.91 14.84 -4.14
C GLY A 144 -14.69 15.75 -5.08
N ALA A 145 -15.22 15.22 -6.21
CA ALA A 145 -15.95 16.02 -7.18
C ALA A 145 -17.16 16.75 -6.58
N GLU A 146 -17.89 16.13 -5.64
CA GLU A 146 -19.00 16.79 -4.94
C GLU A 146 -18.51 17.98 -4.08
N THR A 147 -17.42 17.78 -3.36
CA THR A 147 -16.79 18.84 -2.54
C THR A 147 -16.20 19.94 -3.42
N PHE A 148 -15.62 19.57 -4.57
CA PHE A 148 -15.10 20.52 -5.55
C PHE A 148 -16.19 21.40 -6.17
N GLU A 149 -17.33 20.81 -6.57
CA GLU A 149 -18.50 21.55 -7.06
C GLU A 149 -19.04 22.50 -5.97
N ALA A 150 -19.13 22.05 -4.72
CA ALA A 150 -19.57 22.88 -3.60
C ALA A 150 -18.64 24.09 -3.36
N ILE A 151 -17.32 23.91 -3.53
CA ILE A 151 -16.34 25.02 -3.48
C ILE A 151 -16.60 26.02 -4.60
N LEU A 152 -16.82 25.56 -5.83
CA LEU A 152 -17.05 26.44 -6.98
C LEU A 152 -18.38 27.19 -6.89
N GLU A 153 -19.42 26.56 -6.34
CA GLU A 153 -20.73 27.17 -6.17
C GLU A 153 -20.83 28.10 -4.95
N GLY A 154 -19.81 28.14 -4.07
CA GLY A 154 -19.81 28.91 -2.82
C GLY A 154 -20.90 28.47 -1.82
N ARG A 155 -21.34 27.20 -1.90
CA ARG A 155 -22.42 26.64 -1.06
C ARG A 155 -21.86 25.71 0.00
N GLU A 156 -22.37 25.82 1.22
CA GLU A 156 -22.16 24.82 2.27
C GLU A 156 -22.75 23.45 1.85
N GLY A 157 -21.90 22.42 1.82
CA GLY A 157 -22.40 21.05 1.70
C GLY A 157 -23.04 20.62 3.00
N GLU A 158 -24.28 20.13 2.95
CA GLU A 158 -24.96 19.52 4.10
C GLU A 158 -24.09 18.45 4.76
N GLU A 159 -24.00 18.54 6.08
CA GLU A 159 -23.18 17.72 6.95
C GLU A 159 -23.53 16.23 6.82
N ASP A 160 -22.59 15.42 6.32
CA ASP A 160 -22.53 14.02 6.64
C ASP A 160 -21.35 13.83 7.59
N SER A 161 -21.69 13.82 8.89
CA SER A 161 -20.74 13.88 9.99
C SER A 161 -20.11 12.52 10.27
N SER A 162 -18.96 12.26 9.68
CA SER A 162 -17.98 11.40 10.33
C SER A 162 -16.76 12.25 10.67
N GLU A 163 -16.70 12.67 11.92
CA GLU A 163 -15.72 13.60 12.45
C GLU A 163 -14.30 13.02 12.38
N VAL A 164 -13.45 13.68 11.58
CA VAL A 164 -11.99 13.60 11.76
C VAL A 164 -11.65 14.51 12.93
N LYS A 165 -11.41 13.95 14.11
CA LYS A 165 -10.93 14.72 15.26
C LYS A 165 -9.49 15.14 15.00
N GLN A 166 -9.28 16.43 14.72
CA GLN A 166 -7.98 17.06 14.76
C GLN A 166 -7.74 17.64 16.16
N GLU A 167 -6.63 17.29 16.78
CA GLU A 167 -6.07 18.06 17.89
C GLU A 167 -5.39 19.33 17.36
N THR A 168 -6.13 20.23 16.76
CA THR A 168 -5.67 21.59 16.47
C THR A 168 -6.85 22.54 16.62
N ASN A 169 -6.78 23.37 17.65
CA ASN A 169 -7.62 24.57 17.80
C ASN A 169 -7.33 25.51 16.63
N VAL A 170 -8.18 25.53 15.64
CA VAL A 170 -8.21 26.59 14.62
C VAL A 170 -9.54 27.31 14.76
N LEU A 171 -9.46 28.51 15.24
CA LEU A 171 -10.57 29.47 15.34
C LEU A 171 -10.86 30.04 13.94
N ASP A 172 -12.13 30.14 13.60
CA ASP A 172 -12.72 30.89 12.48
C ASP A 172 -12.16 30.57 11.08
N VAL A 173 -12.75 29.56 10.43
CA VAL A 173 -12.46 29.18 9.04
C VAL A 173 -13.61 29.67 8.16
N ASP A 174 -13.28 30.44 7.11
CA ASP A 174 -14.20 30.86 6.06
C ASP A 174 -14.75 29.65 5.29
N ASP A 175 -16.01 29.64 4.82
CA ASP A 175 -16.71 28.49 4.23
C ASP A 175 -15.94 27.80 3.07
N SER A 176 -15.15 28.55 2.34
CA SER A 176 -14.28 28.02 1.27
C SER A 176 -13.12 27.16 1.81
N GLU A 177 -12.57 27.50 2.97
CA GLU A 177 -11.53 26.73 3.65
C GLU A 177 -12.07 25.40 4.20
N ALA A 178 -13.28 25.38 4.73
CA ALA A 178 -13.93 24.15 5.23
C ALA A 178 -14.06 23.09 4.12
N SER A 179 -14.36 23.51 2.90
CA SER A 179 -14.48 22.62 1.74
C SER A 179 -13.12 22.09 1.26
N VAL A 180 -12.04 22.89 1.28
CA VAL A 180 -10.67 22.39 0.98
C VAL A 180 -10.21 21.38 2.03
N VAL A 181 -10.55 21.60 3.31
CA VAL A 181 -10.27 20.65 4.39
C VAL A 181 -10.96 19.30 4.13
N LYS A 182 -12.24 19.32 3.76
CA LYS A 182 -13.00 18.09 3.41
C LYS A 182 -12.35 17.36 2.23
N PHE A 183 -11.94 18.09 1.19
CA PHE A 183 -11.28 17.53 0.02
C PHE A 183 -9.95 16.84 0.36
N VAL A 184 -9.07 17.50 1.13
CA VAL A 184 -7.79 16.92 1.58
C VAL A 184 -8.02 15.69 2.46
N ASN A 185 -8.98 15.74 3.38
CA ASN A 185 -9.34 14.61 4.23
C ASN A 185 -9.87 13.42 3.41
N GLN A 186 -10.61 13.68 2.34
CA GLN A 186 -11.11 12.63 1.44
C GLN A 186 -9.98 11.96 0.68
N ILE A 187 -8.99 12.71 0.17
CA ILE A 187 -7.79 12.16 -0.47
C ILE A 187 -7.05 11.23 0.50
N LEU A 188 -6.84 11.67 1.76
CA LEU A 188 -6.17 10.89 2.79
C LEU A 188 -6.94 9.61 3.13
N ARG A 189 -8.26 9.71 3.36
CA ARG A 189 -9.11 8.56 3.68
C ARG A 189 -9.10 7.54 2.54
N GLU A 190 -9.27 7.99 1.31
CA GLU A 190 -9.28 7.08 0.17
C GLU A 190 -7.93 6.41 -0.06
N ALA A 191 -6.81 7.12 0.14
CA ALA A 191 -5.48 6.52 0.09
C ALA A 191 -5.32 5.39 1.12
N LEU A 192 -5.83 5.58 2.35
CA LEU A 192 -5.81 4.55 3.38
C LEU A 192 -6.69 3.35 3.05
N ASP A 193 -7.91 3.59 2.56
CA ASP A 193 -8.82 2.53 2.11
C ASP A 193 -8.22 1.73 0.96
N GLN A 194 -7.40 2.39 0.14
CA GLN A 194 -6.64 1.77 -0.94
C GLN A 194 -5.33 1.14 -0.49
N ARG A 195 -4.98 1.19 0.80
CA ARG A 195 -3.71 0.70 1.35
C ARG A 195 -2.49 1.35 0.67
N ALA A 196 -2.63 2.60 0.25
CA ALA A 196 -1.53 3.36 -0.29
C ALA A 196 -0.46 3.58 0.77
N THR A 197 0.80 3.50 0.38
CA THR A 197 1.94 3.84 1.25
C THR A 197 2.33 5.29 1.13
N ASP A 198 2.16 5.87 -0.07
CA ASP A 198 2.52 7.26 -0.34
C ASP A 198 1.42 7.90 -1.22
N ILE A 199 1.22 9.21 -1.01
CA ILE A 199 0.39 10.08 -1.84
C ILE A 199 1.31 11.13 -2.45
N HIS A 200 1.19 11.37 -3.74
CA HIS A 200 1.90 12.44 -4.43
C HIS A 200 0.89 13.43 -4.99
N VAL A 201 1.02 14.69 -4.61
CA VAL A 201 0.26 15.82 -5.14
C VAL A 201 1.22 16.65 -5.99
N GLU A 202 1.05 16.60 -7.29
CA GLU A 202 2.04 17.06 -8.27
C GLU A 202 1.43 18.10 -9.21
N PRO A 203 1.81 19.38 -9.04
CA PRO A 203 1.46 20.41 -10.02
C PRO A 203 2.06 20.10 -11.39
N MET A 204 1.22 20.15 -12.41
CA MET A 204 1.58 20.02 -13.82
C MET A 204 1.35 21.37 -14.54
N ALA A 205 1.74 21.46 -15.82
CA ALA A 205 1.58 22.68 -16.59
C ALA A 205 0.11 23.13 -16.65
N ASP A 206 -0.80 22.20 -16.87
CA ASP A 206 -2.22 22.45 -17.11
C ASP A 206 -3.17 21.79 -16.09
N ASP A 207 -2.63 20.99 -15.14
CA ASP A 207 -3.44 20.21 -14.20
C ASP A 207 -2.74 20.08 -12.83
N LEU A 208 -3.44 19.46 -11.86
CA LEU A 208 -2.92 18.99 -10.58
C LEU A 208 -3.06 17.48 -10.53
N GLY A 209 -1.96 16.76 -10.74
CA GLY A 209 -1.94 15.29 -10.64
C GLY A 209 -1.94 14.82 -9.19
N ILE A 210 -2.76 13.81 -8.91
CA ILE A 210 -2.70 13.07 -7.64
C ILE A 210 -2.40 11.61 -7.96
N ARG A 211 -1.40 11.03 -7.30
CA ARG A 211 -1.03 9.63 -7.49
C ARG A 211 -0.88 8.94 -6.14
N TYR A 212 -1.36 7.72 -6.06
CA TYR A 212 -1.16 6.84 -4.91
C TYR A 212 -0.12 5.77 -5.23
N ARG A 213 0.75 5.49 -4.29
CA ARG A 213 1.64 4.32 -4.38
C ARG A 213 0.99 3.16 -3.64
N ILE A 214 0.50 2.18 -4.39
CA ILE A 214 -0.14 0.98 -3.87
C ILE A 214 0.74 -0.20 -4.25
N ASP A 215 1.12 -1.02 -3.27
CA ASP A 215 1.99 -2.18 -3.45
C ASP A 215 3.30 -1.88 -4.22
N GLY A 216 3.83 -0.66 -4.03
CA GLY A 216 5.07 -0.18 -4.64
C GLY A 216 4.90 0.43 -6.04
N VAL A 217 3.72 0.34 -6.65
CA VAL A 217 3.42 0.90 -7.97
C VAL A 217 2.62 2.20 -7.83
N LEU A 218 2.92 3.19 -8.67
CA LEU A 218 2.16 4.44 -8.73
C LEU A 218 0.92 4.25 -9.59
N HIS A 219 -0.22 4.66 -9.04
CA HIS A 219 -1.52 4.70 -9.70
C HIS A 219 -2.01 6.13 -9.74
N GLU A 220 -2.44 6.57 -10.91
CA GLU A 220 -3.08 7.86 -11.06
C GLU A 220 -4.46 7.84 -10.42
N VAL A 221 -4.78 8.92 -9.73
CA VAL A 221 -6.05 9.12 -9.04
C VAL A 221 -6.90 10.05 -9.89
N PRO A 222 -8.08 9.63 -10.34
CA PRO A 222 -8.99 10.50 -11.05
C PRO A 222 -9.37 11.70 -10.18
N VAL A 223 -9.18 12.90 -10.72
CA VAL A 223 -9.51 14.16 -10.04
C VAL A 223 -10.57 14.93 -10.83
N PRO A 224 -11.35 15.82 -10.18
CA PRO A 224 -12.32 16.65 -10.89
C PRO A 224 -11.67 17.52 -11.96
N PRO A 225 -12.36 17.77 -13.09
CA PRO A 225 -11.88 18.73 -14.08
C PRO A 225 -11.64 20.11 -13.44
N ASN A 226 -10.58 20.81 -13.88
CA ASN A 226 -10.16 22.10 -13.35
C ASN A 226 -9.67 22.10 -11.89
N ILE A 227 -9.31 20.96 -11.31
CA ILE A 227 -8.76 20.83 -9.95
C ILE A 227 -7.56 21.76 -9.71
N ARG A 228 -6.86 22.15 -10.77
CA ARG A 228 -5.76 23.13 -10.72
C ARG A 228 -6.14 24.44 -10.02
N MET A 229 -7.40 24.87 -10.08
CA MET A 229 -7.88 26.05 -9.37
C MET A 229 -7.71 25.95 -7.86
N LEU A 230 -7.69 24.72 -7.31
CA LEU A 230 -7.48 24.46 -5.88
C LEU A 230 -6.03 24.17 -5.51
N GLN A 231 -5.09 24.14 -6.48
CA GLN A 231 -3.68 23.77 -6.24
C GLN A 231 -3.07 24.51 -5.04
N ALA A 232 -3.15 25.84 -5.04
CA ALA A 232 -2.56 26.67 -3.98
C ALA A 232 -3.21 26.38 -2.61
N SER A 233 -4.53 26.23 -2.56
CA SER A 233 -5.29 25.98 -1.34
C SER A 233 -5.00 24.59 -0.77
N VAL A 234 -4.94 23.57 -1.63
CA VAL A 234 -4.61 22.17 -1.24
C VAL A 234 -3.20 22.10 -0.67
N ILE A 235 -2.21 22.67 -1.35
CA ILE A 235 -0.81 22.69 -0.90
C ILE A 235 -0.68 23.47 0.41
N SER A 236 -1.29 24.66 0.52
CA SER A 236 -1.29 25.44 1.76
C SER A 236 -1.91 24.66 2.91
N ARG A 237 -3.03 23.98 2.68
CA ARG A 237 -3.68 23.14 3.70
C ARG A 237 -2.79 22.00 4.17
N LEU A 238 -2.13 21.29 3.25
CA LEU A 238 -1.17 20.22 3.59
C LEU A 238 0.01 20.76 4.41
N LYS A 239 0.52 21.96 4.06
CA LYS A 239 1.60 22.63 4.82
C LYS A 239 1.15 23.00 6.23
N ILE A 240 -0.06 23.57 6.39
CA ILE A 240 -0.64 23.87 7.72
C ILE A 240 -0.73 22.61 8.57
N MET A 241 -1.30 21.54 8.02
CA MET A 241 -1.45 20.26 8.73
C MET A 241 -0.10 19.67 9.15
N ALA A 242 0.96 19.92 8.36
CA ALA A 242 2.32 19.44 8.62
C ALA A 242 3.17 20.40 9.45
N HIS A 243 2.61 21.54 9.90
CA HIS A 243 3.31 22.61 10.61
C HIS A 243 4.49 23.21 9.83
N LEU A 244 4.33 23.34 8.49
CA LEU A 244 5.31 23.91 7.57
C LEU A 244 5.03 25.40 7.32
N ASP A 245 6.06 26.13 6.88
CA ASP A 245 5.93 27.55 6.49
C ASP A 245 5.20 27.68 5.15
N ILE A 246 4.03 28.31 5.16
CA ILE A 246 3.18 28.52 3.97
C ILE A 246 3.77 29.59 3.05
N ALA A 247 4.49 30.56 3.63
CA ALA A 247 5.06 31.68 2.88
C ALA A 247 6.32 31.26 2.10
N GLU A 248 7.11 30.30 2.62
CA GLU A 248 8.29 29.80 1.93
C GLU A 248 7.89 28.73 0.90
N ARG A 249 8.14 29.01 -0.39
CA ARG A 249 7.78 28.16 -1.53
C ARG A 249 8.98 27.80 -2.41
N ARG A 250 10.16 28.30 -2.07
CA ARG A 250 11.40 28.18 -2.88
C ARG A 250 12.32 27.07 -2.36
N LEU A 251 12.14 26.65 -1.12
CA LEU A 251 12.96 25.65 -0.45
C LEU A 251 12.14 24.42 -0.11
N PRO A 252 12.74 23.21 -0.19
CA PRO A 252 12.12 22.00 0.33
C PRO A 252 11.85 22.12 1.83
N GLN A 253 10.75 21.53 2.28
CA GLN A 253 10.39 21.48 3.69
C GLN A 253 9.91 20.08 4.05
N ASP A 254 10.24 19.62 5.25
CA ASP A 254 9.83 18.35 5.81
C ASP A 254 9.00 18.56 7.08
N GLY A 255 7.89 17.82 7.22
CA GLY A 255 6.99 17.94 8.36
C GLY A 255 6.25 16.64 8.65
N ARG A 256 5.36 16.69 9.66
CA ARG A 256 4.55 15.54 10.08
C ARG A 256 3.13 15.97 10.37
N ILE A 257 2.17 15.11 10.00
CA ILE A 257 0.76 15.25 10.32
C ILE A 257 0.38 14.06 11.20
N ASN A 258 -0.21 14.31 12.36
CA ASN A 258 -0.82 13.27 13.19
C ASN A 258 -2.33 13.34 12.98
N LEU A 259 -2.93 12.26 12.48
CA LEU A 259 -4.36 12.16 12.20
C LEU A 259 -4.94 11.01 13.01
N GLU A 260 -6.22 11.14 13.36
CA GLU A 260 -7.03 10.03 13.82
C GLU A 260 -8.14 9.78 12.80
N LEU A 261 -8.10 8.63 12.13
CA LEU A 261 -9.12 8.23 11.17
C LEU A 261 -9.75 6.91 11.62
N ASP A 262 -11.06 6.89 11.76
CA ASP A 262 -11.83 5.72 12.22
C ASP A 262 -11.31 5.14 13.55
N GLY A 263 -10.91 6.02 14.49
CA GLY A 263 -10.34 5.64 15.80
C GLY A 263 -8.92 5.07 15.75
N LYS A 264 -8.23 5.19 14.61
CA LYS A 264 -6.84 4.73 14.44
C LYS A 264 -5.91 5.93 14.26
N PRO A 265 -4.88 6.07 15.09
CA PRO A 265 -3.87 7.09 14.90
C PRO A 265 -3.00 6.75 13.69
N ILE A 266 -2.79 7.74 12.82
CA ILE A 266 -1.97 7.65 11.61
C ILE A 266 -0.95 8.77 11.65
N ASP A 267 0.32 8.42 11.54
CA ASP A 267 1.42 9.38 11.37
C ASP A 267 1.70 9.53 9.87
N VAL A 268 1.69 10.76 9.38
CA VAL A 268 1.96 11.07 7.97
C VAL A 268 3.19 11.97 7.88
N ARG A 269 4.22 11.51 7.21
CA ARG A 269 5.37 12.36 6.86
C ARG A 269 5.08 13.11 5.59
N VAL A 270 5.38 14.40 5.60
CA VAL A 270 5.13 15.30 4.50
C VAL A 270 6.45 15.91 4.06
N ALA A 271 6.74 15.85 2.76
CA ALA A 271 7.86 16.54 2.15
C ALA A 271 7.34 17.41 1.00
N THR A 272 7.75 18.69 0.98
CA THR A 272 7.45 19.59 -0.13
C THR A 272 8.71 19.86 -0.94
N ILE A 273 8.57 19.87 -2.26
CA ILE A 273 9.67 20.10 -3.19
C ILE A 273 9.24 21.17 -4.21
N PRO A 274 9.94 22.32 -4.29
CA PRO A 274 9.67 23.33 -5.32
C PRO A 274 9.86 22.76 -6.72
N SER A 275 8.90 23.00 -7.60
CA SER A 275 8.99 22.68 -9.03
C SER A 275 8.60 23.88 -9.89
N VAL A 276 8.81 23.78 -11.21
CA VAL A 276 8.48 24.86 -12.17
C VAL A 276 6.97 25.15 -12.19
N ALA A 277 6.14 24.15 -11.99
CA ALA A 277 4.68 24.29 -11.99
C ALA A 277 4.07 24.62 -10.60
N GLY A 278 4.90 24.66 -9.55
CA GLY A 278 4.50 24.88 -8.16
C GLY A 278 5.16 23.89 -7.21
N GLU A 279 4.80 23.90 -5.93
CA GLU A 279 5.33 22.95 -4.95
C GLU A 279 4.68 21.58 -5.13
N SER A 280 5.49 20.53 -5.33
CA SER A 280 5.03 19.14 -5.24
C SER A 280 5.04 18.69 -3.78
N VAL A 281 4.01 17.95 -3.36
CA VAL A 281 3.90 17.43 -2.00
C VAL A 281 3.85 15.91 -2.03
N SER A 282 4.72 15.28 -1.24
CA SER A 282 4.73 13.84 -1.03
C SER A 282 4.34 13.54 0.42
N LEU A 283 3.33 12.69 0.60
CA LEU A 283 2.88 12.26 1.92
C LEU A 283 3.12 10.76 2.05
N ARG A 284 3.87 10.34 3.08
CA ARG A 284 4.05 8.92 3.42
C ARG A 284 3.16 8.56 4.60
N LEU A 285 2.26 7.62 4.37
CA LEU A 285 1.29 7.14 5.36
C LEU A 285 1.92 6.04 6.21
N LEU A 286 2.07 6.29 7.51
CA LEU A 286 2.62 5.33 8.47
C LEU A 286 1.48 4.81 9.35
N GLY A 287 0.92 3.64 8.97
CA GLY A 287 -0.12 2.97 9.74
C GLY A 287 0.42 2.21 10.95
N GLN A 288 -0.45 1.78 11.87
CA GLN A 288 -0.07 0.84 12.92
C GLN A 288 0.14 -0.55 12.34
N GLU A 289 1.38 -0.99 12.21
CA GLU A 289 1.72 -2.32 11.74
C GLU A 289 1.97 -3.28 12.91
N ARG A 290 1.51 -4.53 12.75
CA ARG A 290 1.92 -5.63 13.63
C ARG A 290 3.13 -6.32 13.02
N PHE A 291 4.23 -6.35 13.77
CA PHE A 291 5.48 -6.96 13.34
C PHE A 291 5.53 -8.42 13.79
N THR A 292 5.10 -9.33 12.91
CA THR A 292 5.06 -10.78 13.15
C THR A 292 5.76 -11.54 12.02
N PHE A 293 6.34 -12.71 12.33
CA PHE A 293 7.00 -13.55 11.32
C PHE A 293 6.07 -13.99 10.19
N ASP A 294 4.80 -14.25 10.51
CA ASP A 294 3.82 -14.69 9.50
C ASP A 294 3.61 -13.66 8.39
N ARG A 295 3.71 -12.37 8.73
CA ARG A 295 3.59 -11.28 7.74
C ARG A 295 4.80 -11.14 6.82
N LEU A 296 5.97 -11.66 7.21
CA LEU A 296 7.15 -11.64 6.36
C LEU A 296 7.04 -12.63 5.19
N GLY A 297 6.17 -13.65 5.30
CA GLY A 297 6.01 -14.66 4.26
C GLY A 297 7.21 -15.59 4.11
N LEU A 298 7.99 -15.76 5.18
CA LEU A 298 9.12 -16.69 5.21
C LEU A 298 8.63 -18.13 5.01
N ASP A 299 9.36 -18.90 4.22
CA ASP A 299 9.20 -20.36 4.23
C ASP A 299 9.75 -20.97 5.53
N ALA A 300 9.47 -22.25 5.75
CA ALA A 300 9.86 -22.93 6.99
C ALA A 300 11.39 -22.94 7.21
N ASP A 301 12.16 -23.14 6.15
CA ASP A 301 13.63 -23.22 6.24
C ASP A 301 14.25 -21.86 6.53
N ALA A 302 13.82 -20.80 5.84
CA ALA A 302 14.27 -19.45 6.11
C ALA A 302 13.88 -19.01 7.53
N GLN A 303 12.68 -19.39 7.99
CA GLN A 303 12.24 -19.07 9.36
C GLN A 303 13.11 -19.77 10.41
N ILE A 304 13.46 -21.04 10.22
CA ILE A 304 14.34 -21.78 11.12
C ILE A 304 15.73 -21.12 11.17
N ARG A 305 16.32 -20.81 10.01
CA ARG A 305 17.63 -20.16 9.89
C ARG A 305 17.63 -18.79 10.61
N ILE A 306 16.62 -17.97 10.34
CA ILE A 306 16.51 -16.64 10.96
C ILE A 306 16.30 -16.75 12.48
N ARG A 307 15.43 -17.66 12.94
CA ARG A 307 15.25 -17.87 14.40
C ARG A 307 16.54 -18.33 15.09
N SER A 308 17.34 -19.17 14.44
CA SER A 308 18.65 -19.56 15.00
C SER A 308 19.60 -18.39 15.13
N LEU A 309 19.61 -17.47 14.14
CA LEU A 309 20.39 -16.24 14.19
C LEU A 309 19.95 -15.30 15.33
N LEU A 310 18.64 -15.16 15.55
CA LEU A 310 18.09 -14.35 16.64
C LEU A 310 18.40 -14.91 18.03
N GLY A 311 18.71 -16.20 18.12
CA GLY A 311 19.14 -16.86 19.36
C GLY A 311 20.62 -16.65 19.70
N LEU A 312 21.41 -16.03 18.84
CA LEU A 312 22.84 -15.82 19.08
C LEU A 312 23.05 -14.79 20.18
N PRO A 313 24.07 -14.97 21.04
CA PRO A 313 24.39 -14.04 22.11
C PRO A 313 25.01 -12.74 21.57
N ASN A 314 25.73 -12.80 20.46
CA ASN A 314 26.45 -11.67 19.87
C ASN A 314 26.74 -11.88 18.39
N GLY A 315 27.08 -10.80 17.72
CA GLY A 315 27.43 -10.76 16.31
C GLY A 315 26.60 -9.74 15.56
N ILE A 316 26.85 -9.59 14.26
CA ILE A 316 26.11 -8.68 13.39
C ILE A 316 25.24 -9.48 12.43
N ILE A 317 24.00 -9.06 12.27
CA ILE A 317 23.06 -9.54 11.24
C ILE A 317 22.71 -8.34 10.36
N LEU A 318 23.01 -8.44 9.06
CA LEU A 318 22.86 -7.36 8.10
C LEU A 318 21.75 -7.67 7.10
N LEU A 319 20.75 -6.78 7.01
CA LEU A 319 19.77 -6.83 5.95
C LEU A 319 20.23 -6.00 4.76
N THR A 320 20.07 -6.52 3.55
CA THR A 320 20.48 -5.84 2.33
C THR A 320 19.34 -5.71 1.34
N GLY A 321 19.40 -4.67 0.53
CA GLY A 321 18.40 -4.41 -0.50
C GLY A 321 18.16 -2.92 -0.76
N PRO A 322 17.45 -2.57 -1.84
CA PRO A 322 17.12 -1.19 -2.16
C PRO A 322 16.13 -0.58 -1.16
N THR A 323 15.92 0.71 -1.28
CA THR A 323 14.88 1.42 -0.52
C THR A 323 13.49 0.84 -0.86
N GLY A 324 12.65 0.68 0.15
CA GLY A 324 11.29 0.16 -0.02
C GLY A 324 11.18 -1.36 -0.14
N CYS A 325 12.27 -2.13 -0.02
CA CYS A 325 12.21 -3.61 -0.04
C CYS A 325 11.78 -4.25 1.31
N GLY A 326 11.42 -3.46 2.32
CA GLY A 326 10.87 -3.94 3.59
C GLY A 326 11.90 -4.23 4.70
N LYS A 327 13.15 -3.75 4.60
CA LYS A 327 14.21 -3.99 5.60
C LYS A 327 13.79 -3.56 7.01
N SER A 328 13.22 -2.35 7.15
CA SER A 328 12.78 -1.83 8.45
C SER A 328 11.69 -2.70 9.07
N THR A 329 10.69 -3.12 8.29
CA THR A 329 9.62 -4.04 8.73
C THR A 329 10.19 -5.36 9.24
N THR A 330 11.18 -5.92 8.53
CA THR A 330 11.85 -7.16 8.93
C THR A 330 12.66 -6.97 10.20
N LEU A 331 13.45 -5.88 10.31
CA LEU A 331 14.19 -5.57 11.53
C LEU A 331 13.26 -5.35 12.72
N TYR A 332 12.18 -4.62 12.55
CA TYR A 332 11.19 -4.43 13.62
C TYR A 332 10.51 -5.74 14.03
N THR A 333 10.28 -6.65 13.07
CA THR A 333 9.81 -8.01 13.40
C THR A 333 10.83 -8.78 14.25
N PHE A 334 12.12 -8.67 13.91
CA PHE A 334 13.19 -9.30 14.70
C PHE A 334 13.28 -8.70 16.11
N LEU A 335 13.29 -7.36 16.21
CA LEU A 335 13.31 -6.67 17.50
C LEU A 335 12.08 -6.98 18.35
N SER A 336 10.89 -7.00 17.77
CA SER A 336 9.65 -7.36 18.47
C SER A 336 9.68 -8.78 19.01
N ASN A 337 10.30 -9.72 18.28
CA ASN A 337 10.46 -11.10 18.72
C ASN A 337 11.51 -11.24 19.85
N LEU A 338 12.54 -10.40 19.84
CA LEU A 338 13.58 -10.37 20.86
C LEU A 338 13.19 -9.58 22.12
N ASN A 339 12.14 -8.76 22.03
CA ASN A 339 11.73 -7.82 23.07
C ASN A 339 11.08 -8.54 24.26
N THR A 340 11.88 -8.86 25.24
CA THR A 340 11.47 -9.43 26.53
C THR A 340 11.87 -8.51 27.67
N LYS A 341 11.34 -8.74 28.87
CA LYS A 341 11.67 -7.92 30.06
C LYS A 341 13.14 -8.03 30.48
N GLU A 342 13.81 -9.11 30.07
CA GLU A 342 15.21 -9.40 30.42
C GLU A 342 16.20 -8.83 29.41
N ARG A 343 15.74 -8.27 28.30
CA ARG A 343 16.58 -7.75 27.21
C ARG A 343 16.42 -6.26 27.05
N ARG A 344 17.52 -5.53 27.13
CA ARG A 344 17.55 -4.11 26.77
C ARG A 344 17.87 -3.94 25.31
N ILE A 345 16.89 -3.41 24.55
CA ILE A 345 17.01 -3.15 23.13
C ILE A 345 17.09 -1.65 22.89
N VAL A 346 18.12 -1.21 22.17
CA VAL A 346 18.31 0.20 21.82
C VAL A 346 18.54 0.32 20.33
N THR A 347 17.88 1.29 19.70
CA THR A 347 18.04 1.58 18.27
C THR A 347 18.52 3.00 18.03
N ILE A 348 19.20 3.22 16.90
CA ILE A 348 19.48 4.54 16.34
C ILE A 348 19.08 4.54 14.88
N GLU A 349 18.23 5.49 14.45
CA GLU A 349 17.48 5.46 13.19
C GLU A 349 17.42 6.85 12.54
N ASP A 350 17.30 6.90 11.22
CA ASP A 350 17.20 8.15 10.44
C ASP A 350 16.06 8.09 9.41
N PRO A 351 14.86 8.47 9.83
CA PRO A 351 14.35 8.62 11.19
C PRO A 351 13.71 7.32 11.72
N VAL A 352 13.22 7.34 12.98
CA VAL A 352 12.37 6.26 13.53
C VAL A 352 11.07 6.15 12.70
N GLU A 353 10.82 4.97 12.10
CA GLU A 353 9.64 4.72 11.26
C GLU A 353 8.39 4.42 12.09
N TYR A 354 8.50 3.52 13.06
CA TYR A 354 7.42 3.10 13.95
C TYR A 354 7.90 3.03 15.39
N LYS A 355 7.05 3.42 16.33
CA LYS A 355 7.35 3.29 17.75
C LYS A 355 7.14 1.85 18.21
N LEU A 356 8.17 1.23 18.75
CA LEU A 356 8.14 -0.12 19.31
C LEU A 356 8.02 -0.05 20.83
N PRO A 357 6.92 -0.53 21.44
CA PRO A 357 6.80 -0.57 22.90
C PRO A 357 7.94 -1.38 23.53
N GLY A 358 8.57 -0.88 24.57
CA GLY A 358 9.67 -1.56 25.27
C GLY A 358 11.06 -1.45 24.62
N VAL A 359 11.18 -0.74 23.49
CA VAL A 359 12.45 -0.47 22.79
C VAL A 359 12.83 0.99 22.97
N ILE A 360 14.08 1.26 23.27
CA ILE A 360 14.63 2.63 23.33
C ILE A 360 15.06 3.02 21.92
N GLN A 361 14.33 3.93 21.29
CA GLN A 361 14.58 4.36 19.91
C GLN A 361 15.12 5.79 19.88
N ILE A 362 16.28 5.97 19.27
CA ILE A 362 16.98 7.26 19.13
C ILE A 362 16.87 7.69 17.67
N ALA A 363 16.35 8.90 17.42
CA ALA A 363 16.39 9.51 16.10
C ALA A 363 17.69 10.29 15.90
N VAL A 364 18.36 10.10 14.78
CA VAL A 364 19.50 10.91 14.35
C VAL A 364 19.08 12.38 14.25
N LYS A 365 19.93 13.29 14.72
CA LYS A 365 19.75 14.75 14.66
C LYS A 365 21.08 15.40 14.29
N PRO A 366 21.37 15.61 12.99
CA PRO A 366 22.63 16.17 12.52
C PRO A 366 22.89 17.58 13.07
N ASP A 367 21.84 18.38 13.26
CA ASP A 367 21.93 19.77 13.73
C ASP A 367 22.61 19.90 15.11
N ILE A 368 22.58 18.84 15.91
CA ILE A 368 23.22 18.78 17.24
C ILE A 368 24.31 17.71 17.31
N ASP A 369 24.85 17.30 16.17
CA ASP A 369 25.88 16.27 16.02
C ASP A 369 25.50 14.88 16.59
N LEU A 370 24.21 14.59 16.72
CA LEU A 370 23.71 13.25 17.05
C LEU A 370 23.66 12.41 15.78
N THR A 371 24.82 11.95 15.33
CA THR A 371 25.01 11.08 14.17
C THR A 371 24.89 9.60 14.53
N PHE A 372 24.84 8.69 13.54
CA PHE A 372 24.88 7.25 13.77
C PHE A 372 26.10 6.84 14.61
N ALA A 373 27.28 7.33 14.27
CA ALA A 373 28.53 7.01 14.98
C ALA A 373 28.52 7.50 16.43
N ASN A 374 28.18 8.77 16.67
CA ASN A 374 28.15 9.35 18.00
C ASN A 374 27.09 8.72 18.91
N GLY A 375 25.89 8.48 18.36
CA GLY A 375 24.81 7.79 19.05
C GLY A 375 25.19 6.35 19.41
N LEU A 376 25.78 5.60 18.48
CA LEU A 376 26.20 4.21 18.71
C LEU A 376 27.28 4.09 19.79
N ARG A 377 28.27 5.03 19.84
CA ARG A 377 29.24 5.09 20.93
C ARG A 377 28.57 5.26 22.29
N SER A 378 27.51 6.06 22.33
CA SER A 378 26.77 6.29 23.59
C SER A 378 25.92 5.09 23.97
N ILE A 379 25.30 4.42 23.00
CA ILE A 379 24.52 3.19 23.18
C ILE A 379 25.38 2.10 23.80
N LEU A 380 26.60 1.87 23.29
CA LEU A 380 27.53 0.85 23.83
C LEU A 380 27.91 1.05 25.28
N ARG A 381 27.84 2.28 25.82
CA ARG A 381 28.06 2.55 27.26
C ARG A 381 26.80 2.40 28.11
N GLY A 382 25.67 2.13 27.46
CA GLY A 382 24.35 2.03 28.09
C GLY A 382 23.94 0.61 28.44
N ASP A 383 24.84 -0.36 28.43
CA ASP A 383 24.57 -1.79 28.71
C ASP A 383 23.38 -2.39 27.89
N PRO A 384 23.38 -2.29 26.54
CA PRO A 384 22.37 -2.90 25.71
C PRO A 384 22.65 -4.40 25.49
N ASN A 385 21.61 -5.24 25.38
CA ASN A 385 21.78 -6.62 24.92
C ASN A 385 21.70 -6.68 23.39
N VAL A 386 20.78 -5.87 22.81
CA VAL A 386 20.52 -5.82 21.39
C VAL A 386 20.59 -4.37 20.91
N ILE A 387 21.29 -4.16 19.81
CA ILE A 387 21.47 -2.84 19.19
C ILE A 387 20.93 -2.93 17.74
N MET A 388 20.19 -1.91 17.30
CA MET A 388 19.88 -1.75 15.88
C MET A 388 20.38 -0.39 15.42
N VAL A 389 21.19 -0.41 14.36
CA VAL A 389 21.65 0.77 13.63
C VAL A 389 20.88 0.81 12.32
N GLY A 390 20.10 1.85 12.08
CA GLY A 390 19.20 1.94 10.94
C GLY A 390 19.90 1.57 9.61
N GLU A 391 21.10 2.10 9.40
CA GLU A 391 21.95 1.75 8.26
C GLU A 391 23.43 2.03 8.54
N MET A 392 24.30 1.33 7.82
CA MET A 392 25.76 1.57 7.78
C MET A 392 26.13 2.23 6.45
N ARG A 393 26.36 3.55 6.48
CA ARG A 393 26.76 4.33 5.29
C ARG A 393 28.25 4.57 5.18
N ASP A 394 28.95 4.58 6.31
CA ASP A 394 30.34 4.98 6.45
C ASP A 394 31.16 3.99 7.27
N ARG A 395 32.48 4.09 7.09
CA ARG A 395 33.46 3.24 7.78
C ARG A 395 33.39 3.38 9.30
N GLU A 396 33.23 4.60 9.81
CA GLU A 396 33.25 4.88 11.24
C GLU A 396 32.10 4.15 11.97
N THR A 397 30.87 4.28 11.47
CA THR A 397 29.69 3.58 12.00
C THR A 397 29.87 2.06 11.95
N ALA A 398 30.41 1.53 10.82
CA ALA A 398 30.65 0.10 10.67
C ALA A 398 31.69 -0.43 11.65
N GLU A 399 32.83 0.27 11.83
CA GLU A 399 33.86 -0.12 12.80
C GLU A 399 33.33 -0.15 14.26
N ILE A 400 32.52 0.84 14.64
CA ILE A 400 31.94 0.90 16.01
C ILE A 400 30.95 -0.27 16.19
N ALA A 401 30.10 -0.57 15.22
CA ALA A 401 29.16 -1.69 15.25
C ALA A 401 29.90 -3.03 15.37
N ILE A 402 30.99 -3.22 14.59
CA ILE A 402 31.83 -4.42 14.64
C ILE A 402 32.45 -4.60 16.02
N ARG A 403 33.02 -3.55 16.58
CA ARG A 403 33.56 -3.59 17.97
C ARG A 403 32.49 -3.94 18.99
N GLY A 404 31.27 -3.36 18.86
CA GLY A 404 30.13 -3.70 19.70
C GLY A 404 29.77 -5.19 19.60
N ALA A 405 29.73 -5.74 18.42
CA ALA A 405 29.44 -7.17 18.20
C ALA A 405 30.52 -8.09 18.80
N LEU A 406 31.80 -7.71 18.65
CA LEU A 406 32.92 -8.47 19.21
C LEU A 406 32.99 -8.41 20.75
N THR A 407 32.42 -7.35 21.33
CA THR A 407 32.38 -7.17 22.81
C THR A 407 31.13 -7.74 23.48
N GLY A 408 30.29 -8.49 22.74
CA GLY A 408 29.20 -9.27 23.33
C GLY A 408 27.78 -8.83 22.98
N HIS A 409 27.60 -7.87 22.07
CA HIS A 409 26.28 -7.36 21.68
C HIS A 409 25.75 -8.02 20.39
N LEU A 410 24.44 -8.26 20.33
CA LEU A 410 23.77 -8.64 19.08
C LEU A 410 23.37 -7.36 18.34
N VAL A 411 23.95 -7.15 17.16
CA VAL A 411 23.79 -5.93 16.37
C VAL A 411 23.04 -6.21 15.08
N PHE A 412 22.03 -5.41 14.80
CA PHE A 412 21.30 -5.41 13.53
C PHE A 412 21.56 -4.12 12.77
N SER A 413 21.71 -4.22 11.45
CA SER A 413 21.77 -3.03 10.61
C SER A 413 21.37 -3.34 9.17
N THR A 414 21.41 -2.30 8.31
CA THR A 414 21.12 -2.45 6.88
C THR A 414 22.25 -1.94 6.00
N LEU A 415 22.33 -2.51 4.80
CA LEU A 415 23.18 -2.07 3.70
C LEU A 415 22.34 -1.92 2.42
N HIS A 416 22.85 -1.13 1.47
CA HIS A 416 22.24 -0.97 0.15
C HIS A 416 23.04 -1.76 -0.90
N THR A 417 22.85 -3.10 -0.92
CA THR A 417 23.41 -3.99 -1.93
C THR A 417 22.32 -4.82 -2.60
N ASN A 418 22.59 -5.35 -3.77
CA ASN A 418 21.58 -6.07 -4.54
C ASN A 418 21.34 -7.50 -4.04
N ASP A 419 22.31 -8.13 -3.44
CA ASP A 419 22.29 -9.49 -2.91
C ASP A 419 23.07 -9.58 -1.58
N ALA A 420 23.05 -10.74 -0.94
CA ALA A 420 23.69 -10.97 0.35
C ALA A 420 25.24 -10.96 0.22
N ILE A 421 25.78 -11.55 -0.83
CA ILE A 421 27.23 -11.59 -1.07
C ILE A 421 27.81 -10.20 -1.31
N GLY A 422 27.07 -9.35 -2.04
CA GLY A 422 27.40 -7.94 -2.21
C GLY A 422 27.51 -7.16 -0.89
N GLY A 423 26.85 -7.61 0.18
CA GLY A 423 27.01 -7.06 1.51
C GLY A 423 28.42 -7.25 2.10
N ILE A 424 29.06 -8.41 1.81
CA ILE A 424 30.44 -8.70 2.21
C ILE A 424 31.40 -7.74 1.51
N THR A 425 31.31 -7.69 0.17
CA THR A 425 32.18 -6.81 -0.64
C THR A 425 31.99 -5.34 -0.26
N ARG A 426 30.75 -4.91 0.01
CA ARG A 426 30.45 -3.53 0.39
C ARG A 426 31.14 -3.11 1.69
N LEU A 427 31.16 -3.96 2.73
CA LEU A 427 31.89 -3.66 3.95
C LEU A 427 33.40 -3.55 3.71
N VAL A 428 33.96 -4.45 2.91
CA VAL A 428 35.38 -4.40 2.54
C VAL A 428 35.71 -3.13 1.72
N ASP A 429 34.86 -2.75 0.77
CA ASP A 429 34.99 -1.52 -0.03
C ASP A 429 34.89 -0.25 0.81
N MET A 430 34.13 -0.30 1.92
CA MET A 430 34.07 0.78 2.91
C MET A 430 35.36 0.88 3.77
N GLY A 431 36.34 0.00 3.56
CA GLY A 431 37.62 -0.01 4.26
C GLY A 431 37.61 -0.83 5.56
N ILE A 432 36.66 -1.73 5.73
CA ILE A 432 36.65 -2.67 6.85
C ILE A 432 37.56 -3.86 6.50
N GLU A 433 38.46 -4.17 7.40
CA GLU A 433 39.37 -5.31 7.25
C GLU A 433 38.59 -6.63 7.11
N PRO A 434 38.88 -7.49 6.10
CA PRO A 434 38.14 -8.73 5.83
C PRO A 434 38.04 -9.66 7.05
N PHE A 435 39.08 -9.75 7.87
CA PHE A 435 39.06 -10.58 9.08
C PHE A 435 38.06 -10.06 10.14
N LEU A 436 37.82 -8.75 10.19
CA LEU A 436 36.81 -8.16 11.09
C LEU A 436 35.41 -8.51 10.60
N VAL A 437 35.15 -8.43 9.30
CA VAL A 437 33.88 -8.86 8.71
C VAL A 437 33.63 -10.34 9.00
N ALA A 438 34.62 -11.20 8.71
CA ALA A 438 34.53 -12.64 8.92
C ALA A 438 34.21 -13.03 10.37
N ASN A 439 34.79 -12.37 11.35
CA ASN A 439 34.65 -12.72 12.76
C ASN A 439 33.43 -12.09 13.45
N SER A 440 32.94 -10.95 12.96
CA SER A 440 31.85 -10.22 13.59
C SER A 440 30.49 -10.48 12.96
N VAL A 441 30.39 -10.64 11.64
CA VAL A 441 29.13 -10.84 10.95
C VAL A 441 28.71 -12.31 11.02
N ARG A 442 27.43 -12.56 11.31
CA ARG A 442 26.83 -13.89 11.38
C ARG A 442 26.03 -14.22 10.14
N ALA A 443 25.37 -13.22 9.57
CA ALA A 443 24.60 -13.40 8.34
C ALA A 443 24.44 -12.10 7.56
N PHE A 444 24.34 -12.25 6.25
CA PHE A 444 23.79 -11.25 5.34
C PHE A 444 22.46 -11.77 4.80
N ILE A 445 21.42 -10.96 4.86
CA ILE A 445 20.06 -11.32 4.44
C ILE A 445 19.61 -10.32 3.38
N ALA A 446 19.63 -10.73 2.12
CA ALA A 446 19.07 -9.90 1.06
C ALA A 446 17.57 -10.09 0.97
N GLN A 447 16.86 -9.01 0.66
CA GLN A 447 15.40 -8.97 0.63
C GLN A 447 14.86 -8.18 -0.56
N ARG A 448 13.77 -8.70 -1.15
CA ARG A 448 12.92 -7.99 -2.12
C ARG A 448 11.46 -8.22 -1.77
N LEU A 449 10.59 -7.35 -2.29
CA LEU A 449 9.14 -7.53 -2.20
C LEU A 449 8.58 -7.86 -3.58
N VAL A 450 7.76 -8.90 -3.65
CA VAL A 450 6.93 -9.26 -4.81
C VAL A 450 5.47 -9.03 -4.47
N ARG A 451 4.66 -8.62 -5.44
CA ARG A 451 3.22 -8.48 -5.26
C ARG A 451 2.57 -9.86 -5.18
N VAL A 452 1.56 -9.99 -4.33
CA VAL A 452 0.79 -11.22 -4.15
C VAL A 452 -0.37 -11.24 -5.14
N LEU A 453 -0.55 -12.35 -5.84
CA LEU A 453 -1.67 -12.55 -6.74
C LEU A 453 -3.02 -12.45 -6.02
N CYS A 454 -3.94 -11.72 -6.61
CA CYS A 454 -5.31 -11.66 -6.13
C CYS A 454 -5.95 -13.04 -6.16
N THR A 455 -6.44 -13.51 -5.01
CA THR A 455 -7.04 -14.84 -4.88
C THR A 455 -8.36 -15.00 -5.63
N HIS A 456 -9.03 -13.87 -5.97
CA HIS A 456 -10.32 -13.86 -6.63
C HIS A 456 -10.23 -13.97 -8.16
N CYS A 457 -9.13 -13.48 -8.76
CA CYS A 457 -9.06 -13.41 -10.23
C CYS A 457 -7.85 -14.11 -10.86
N LYS A 458 -6.87 -14.61 -10.07
CA LYS A 458 -5.73 -15.32 -10.65
C LYS A 458 -6.19 -16.52 -11.47
N LYS A 459 -5.55 -16.75 -12.62
CA LYS A 459 -5.83 -17.90 -13.49
C LYS A 459 -4.55 -18.71 -13.73
N PRO A 460 -4.66 -20.04 -13.95
CA PRO A 460 -3.53 -20.84 -14.40
C PRO A 460 -2.99 -20.28 -15.72
N ALA A 461 -1.67 -20.13 -15.81
CA ALA A 461 -0.95 -19.70 -17.00
C ALA A 461 -0.07 -20.81 -17.56
N ALA A 462 0.05 -20.87 -18.88
CA ALA A 462 0.93 -21.79 -19.56
C ALA A 462 2.02 -21.00 -20.30
N HIS A 463 3.27 -21.34 -20.02
CA HIS A 463 4.43 -20.75 -20.69
C HIS A 463 5.19 -21.82 -21.49
N PRO A 464 5.79 -21.45 -22.65
CA PRO A 464 6.61 -22.36 -23.42
C PRO A 464 7.78 -22.91 -22.56
N PRO A 465 8.10 -24.23 -22.62
CA PRO A 465 9.21 -24.79 -21.86
C PRO A 465 10.58 -24.16 -22.19
N THR A 466 10.74 -23.65 -23.41
CA THR A 466 11.92 -22.89 -23.84
C THR A 466 12.08 -21.59 -23.06
N TYR A 467 10.99 -20.84 -22.87
CA TYR A 467 10.99 -19.62 -22.08
C TYR A 467 11.31 -19.90 -20.61
N LEU A 468 10.66 -20.92 -20.01
CA LEU A 468 10.90 -21.29 -18.61
C LEU A 468 12.37 -21.65 -18.36
N ARG A 469 12.99 -22.43 -19.27
CA ARG A 469 14.43 -22.72 -19.20
C ARG A 469 15.30 -21.50 -19.34
N GLN A 470 14.97 -20.59 -20.26
CA GLN A 470 15.74 -19.36 -20.49
C GLN A 470 15.78 -18.46 -19.25
N ILE A 471 14.70 -18.40 -18.46
CA ILE A 471 14.65 -17.62 -17.23
C ILE A 471 15.12 -18.39 -15.98
N GLY A 472 15.50 -19.66 -16.13
CA GLY A 472 15.93 -20.53 -15.03
C GLY A 472 14.80 -20.99 -14.11
N PHE A 473 13.55 -21.04 -14.62
CA PHE A 473 12.41 -21.54 -13.82
C PHE A 473 12.37 -23.07 -13.83
N PRO A 474 12.20 -23.76 -12.66
CA PRO A 474 12.14 -25.21 -12.60
C PRO A 474 10.92 -25.75 -13.37
N THR A 475 11.15 -26.44 -14.49
CA THR A 475 10.07 -26.93 -15.37
C THR A 475 9.14 -27.94 -14.70
N ALA A 476 9.59 -28.61 -13.64
CA ALA A 476 8.76 -29.51 -12.81
C ALA A 476 7.55 -28.79 -12.18
N HIS A 477 7.60 -27.49 -12.02
CA HIS A 477 6.52 -26.66 -11.44
C HIS A 477 5.71 -25.89 -12.47
N ALA A 478 5.91 -26.13 -13.77
CA ALA A 478 5.24 -25.40 -14.86
C ALA A 478 3.70 -25.40 -14.79
N SER A 479 3.09 -26.48 -14.24
CA SER A 479 1.64 -26.60 -14.09
C SER A 479 1.05 -25.77 -12.93
N LYS A 480 1.88 -25.14 -12.10
CA LYS A 480 1.49 -24.36 -10.92
C LYS A 480 1.68 -22.86 -11.11
N ILE A 481 1.89 -22.42 -12.34
CA ILE A 481 2.07 -21.01 -12.66
C ILE A 481 0.70 -20.36 -12.83
N PHE A 482 0.55 -19.17 -12.26
CA PHE A 482 -0.65 -18.35 -12.38
C PHE A 482 -0.28 -16.97 -12.95
N GLU A 483 -1.26 -16.36 -13.63
CA GLU A 483 -1.19 -14.99 -14.14
C GLU A 483 -2.14 -14.06 -13.38
N ALA A 484 -1.81 -12.78 -13.38
CA ALA A 484 -2.63 -11.70 -12.84
C ALA A 484 -3.63 -11.26 -13.92
N VAL A 485 -4.93 -11.33 -13.61
CA VAL A 485 -5.99 -10.98 -14.58
C VAL A 485 -6.56 -9.59 -14.30
N GLY A 486 -6.92 -9.33 -13.05
CA GLY A 486 -7.67 -8.14 -12.66
C GLY A 486 -9.14 -8.47 -12.34
N CYS A 487 -9.69 -7.78 -11.35
CA CYS A 487 -11.11 -7.80 -10.97
C CYS A 487 -11.39 -6.61 -10.04
N ASP A 488 -12.68 -6.37 -9.74
CA ASP A 488 -13.11 -5.29 -8.83
C ASP A 488 -12.42 -5.37 -7.45
N HIS A 489 -12.19 -6.59 -6.93
CA HIS A 489 -11.55 -6.78 -5.61
C HIS A 489 -10.11 -6.25 -5.57
N CYS A 490 -9.33 -6.52 -6.60
CA CYS A 490 -7.96 -6.03 -6.72
C CYS A 490 -7.85 -4.73 -7.56
N ARG A 491 -8.98 -4.13 -7.92
CA ARG A 491 -9.06 -2.89 -8.74
C ARG A 491 -8.31 -3.04 -10.06
N ASP A 492 -8.58 -4.13 -10.75
CA ASP A 492 -8.01 -4.51 -12.04
C ASP A 492 -6.49 -4.69 -12.08
N THR A 493 -5.80 -4.61 -10.93
CA THR A 493 -4.35 -4.80 -10.87
C THR A 493 -3.93 -6.26 -10.99
N GLY A 494 -4.80 -7.21 -10.64
CA GLY A 494 -4.50 -8.63 -10.53
C GLY A 494 -3.67 -9.00 -9.28
N TYR A 495 -3.33 -8.03 -8.42
CA TYR A 495 -2.50 -8.21 -7.22
C TYR A 495 -3.14 -7.59 -5.99
N GLU A 496 -2.82 -8.14 -4.81
CA GLU A 496 -3.26 -7.61 -3.52
C GLU A 496 -2.20 -7.86 -2.44
N GLY A 497 -1.54 -6.79 -2.01
CA GLY A 497 -0.49 -6.85 -1.01
C GLY A 497 0.86 -7.34 -1.56
N ARG A 498 1.83 -7.44 -0.66
CA ARG A 498 3.21 -7.83 -0.97
C ARG A 498 3.71 -8.88 0.00
N VAL A 499 4.62 -9.72 -0.46
CA VAL A 499 5.35 -10.69 0.35
C VAL A 499 6.85 -10.55 0.07
N ALA A 500 7.68 -10.80 1.10
CA ALA A 500 9.11 -10.76 0.92
C ALA A 500 9.66 -12.07 0.38
N ILE A 501 10.69 -11.95 -0.46
CA ILE A 501 11.60 -13.03 -0.85
C ILE A 501 12.97 -12.75 -0.27
N PHE A 502 13.65 -13.81 0.16
CA PHE A 502 14.88 -13.70 0.93
C PHE A 502 16.02 -14.52 0.31
N GLU A 503 17.24 -14.02 0.51
CA GLU A 503 18.48 -14.75 0.30
C GLU A 503 19.29 -14.65 1.59
N VAL A 504 19.47 -15.78 2.29
CA VAL A 504 20.10 -15.83 3.61
C VAL A 504 21.48 -16.49 3.50
N CYS A 505 22.52 -15.66 3.50
CA CYS A 505 23.91 -16.09 3.53
C CYS A 505 24.42 -16.14 4.97
N LEU A 506 24.69 -17.33 5.48
CA LEU A 506 25.34 -17.53 6.78
C LEU A 506 26.85 -17.38 6.64
N VAL A 507 27.50 -16.71 7.59
CA VAL A 507 28.97 -16.60 7.64
C VAL A 507 29.49 -17.77 8.48
N SER A 508 29.54 -18.95 7.84
CA SER A 508 30.09 -20.21 8.38
C SER A 508 31.61 -20.15 8.49
N ALA A 509 32.23 -21.13 9.17
CA ALA A 509 33.70 -21.21 9.26
C ALA A 509 34.37 -21.28 7.87
N PRO A 510 33.91 -22.09 6.89
CA PRO A 510 34.46 -22.06 5.54
C PRO A 510 34.27 -20.70 4.84
N MET A 511 33.12 -20.02 5.05
CA MET A 511 32.87 -18.68 4.51
C MET A 511 33.81 -17.66 5.15
N GLN A 512 34.08 -17.73 6.47
CA GLN A 512 35.03 -16.85 7.16
C GLN A 512 36.44 -16.94 6.56
N ASP A 513 36.89 -18.17 6.26
CA ASP A 513 38.21 -18.39 5.64
C ASP A 513 38.29 -17.74 4.26
N LEU A 514 37.25 -17.88 3.44
CA LEU A 514 37.20 -17.29 2.09
C LEU A 514 37.15 -15.75 2.15
N VAL A 515 36.37 -15.18 3.07
CA VAL A 515 36.30 -13.72 3.27
C VAL A 515 37.64 -13.19 3.74
N THR A 516 38.28 -13.84 4.72
CA THR A 516 39.59 -13.44 5.23
C THR A 516 40.67 -13.49 4.15
N GLN A 517 40.59 -14.43 3.22
CA GLN A 517 41.47 -14.53 2.04
C GLN A 517 41.08 -13.57 0.93
N SER A 518 40.07 -12.73 1.12
CA SER A 518 39.56 -11.78 0.10
C SER A 518 39.24 -12.46 -1.24
N LYS A 519 38.60 -13.64 -1.20
CA LYS A 519 38.19 -14.35 -2.41
C LYS A 519 37.13 -13.58 -3.19
N PRO A 520 37.09 -13.74 -4.55
CA PRO A 520 36.07 -13.08 -5.38
C PRO A 520 34.64 -13.44 -4.96
N ALA A 521 33.69 -12.54 -5.27
CA ALA A 521 32.26 -12.71 -4.96
C ALA A 521 31.68 -14.01 -5.56
N SER A 522 32.13 -14.45 -6.74
CA SER A 522 31.72 -15.71 -7.36
C SER A 522 32.06 -16.94 -6.49
N VAL A 523 33.26 -16.97 -5.90
CA VAL A 523 33.68 -18.05 -5.01
C VAL A 523 32.88 -18.04 -3.70
N LEU A 524 32.63 -16.85 -3.13
CA LEU A 524 31.79 -16.69 -1.94
C LEU A 524 30.37 -17.15 -2.22
N ARG A 525 29.81 -16.84 -3.41
CA ARG A 525 28.47 -17.27 -3.82
C ARG A 525 28.39 -18.79 -3.97
N GLN A 526 29.34 -19.43 -4.63
CA GLN A 526 29.40 -20.87 -4.77
C GLN A 526 29.42 -21.56 -3.40
N GLN A 527 30.23 -21.07 -2.48
CA GLN A 527 30.27 -21.59 -1.11
C GLN A 527 28.92 -21.43 -0.39
N ALA A 528 28.31 -20.23 -0.47
CA ALA A 528 27.02 -19.98 0.16
C ALA A 528 25.92 -20.89 -0.38
N VAL A 529 25.87 -21.11 -1.70
CA VAL A 529 24.90 -22.01 -2.34
C VAL A 529 25.18 -23.47 -1.94
N ALA A 530 26.43 -23.89 -1.88
CA ALA A 530 26.80 -25.24 -1.40
C ALA A 530 26.36 -25.48 0.08
N GLU A 531 26.31 -24.41 0.89
CA GLU A 531 25.79 -24.44 2.28
C GLU A 531 24.26 -24.24 2.36
N GLY A 532 23.57 -24.26 1.21
CA GLY A 532 22.12 -24.21 1.12
C GLY A 532 21.52 -22.81 1.13
N MET A 533 22.29 -21.77 0.76
CA MET A 533 21.71 -20.47 0.43
C MET A 533 20.87 -20.60 -0.84
N LEU A 534 19.62 -20.18 -0.79
CA LEU A 534 18.79 -20.00 -1.97
C LEU A 534 18.94 -18.59 -2.50
N PRO A 535 19.45 -18.38 -3.74
CA PRO A 535 19.47 -17.06 -4.38
C PRO A 535 18.08 -16.44 -4.45
N LEU A 536 17.97 -15.10 -4.38
CA LEU A 536 16.69 -14.37 -4.40
C LEU A 536 15.74 -14.84 -5.49
N ARG A 537 16.26 -15.07 -6.71
CA ARG A 537 15.46 -15.53 -7.85
C ARG A 537 14.91 -16.94 -7.63
N GLN A 538 15.71 -17.86 -7.09
CA GLN A 538 15.27 -19.23 -6.79
C GLN A 538 14.24 -19.24 -5.67
N TYR A 539 14.41 -18.42 -4.64
CA TYR A 539 13.39 -18.23 -3.61
C TYR A 539 12.10 -17.65 -4.21
N GLY A 540 12.21 -16.70 -5.14
CA GLY A 540 11.08 -16.17 -5.89
C GLY A 540 10.35 -17.25 -6.70
N TRP A 541 11.08 -18.19 -7.32
CA TRP A 541 10.48 -19.30 -8.06
C TRP A 541 9.67 -20.24 -7.16
N SER A 542 10.08 -20.45 -5.91
CA SER A 542 9.25 -21.20 -4.96
C SER A 542 7.91 -20.50 -4.71
N LYS A 543 7.89 -19.16 -4.58
CA LYS A 543 6.66 -18.38 -4.43
C LYS A 543 5.75 -18.41 -5.68
N VAL A 544 6.34 -18.49 -6.87
CA VAL A 544 5.59 -18.72 -8.11
C VAL A 544 4.97 -20.13 -8.10
N ALA A 545 5.74 -21.14 -7.73
CA ALA A 545 5.27 -22.54 -7.64
C ALA A 545 4.19 -22.75 -6.56
N GLU A 546 4.17 -21.92 -5.52
CA GLU A 546 3.10 -21.85 -4.50
C GLU A 546 1.84 -21.11 -5.02
N GLY A 547 1.90 -20.47 -6.20
CA GLY A 547 0.82 -19.66 -6.75
C GLY A 547 0.59 -18.35 -5.97
N VAL A 548 1.62 -17.83 -5.30
CA VAL A 548 1.60 -16.60 -4.52
C VAL A 548 1.85 -15.38 -5.39
N THR A 549 2.77 -15.49 -6.36
CA THR A 549 3.16 -14.38 -7.25
C THR A 549 3.33 -14.86 -8.69
N THR A 550 3.69 -13.98 -9.60
CA THR A 550 3.93 -14.30 -11.02
C THR A 550 5.41 -14.35 -11.35
N ILE A 551 5.73 -14.94 -12.51
CA ILE A 551 7.09 -14.95 -13.08
C ILE A 551 7.58 -13.51 -13.30
N GLU A 552 6.75 -12.65 -13.88
CA GLU A 552 7.07 -11.26 -14.20
C GLU A 552 7.47 -10.47 -12.96
N GLU A 553 6.78 -10.68 -11.83
CA GLU A 553 7.11 -10.02 -10.57
C GLU A 553 8.49 -10.42 -10.06
N VAL A 554 8.82 -11.72 -10.09
CA VAL A 554 10.12 -12.21 -9.66
C VAL A 554 11.22 -11.67 -10.58
N VAL A 555 11.03 -11.72 -11.89
CA VAL A 555 11.99 -11.20 -12.88
C VAL A 555 12.19 -9.69 -12.69
N ARG A 556 11.12 -8.94 -12.42
CA ARG A 556 11.17 -7.48 -12.22
C ARG A 556 12.05 -7.07 -11.04
N VAL A 557 12.05 -7.83 -9.96
CA VAL A 557 12.74 -7.46 -8.72
C VAL A 557 14.07 -8.15 -8.49
N THR A 558 14.41 -9.15 -9.33
CA THR A 558 15.67 -9.91 -9.23
C THR A 558 16.50 -9.76 -10.49
N THR A 559 17.80 -9.57 -10.33
CA THR A 559 18.75 -9.67 -11.45
C THR A 559 18.94 -11.14 -11.85
N ALA A 560 19.17 -11.41 -13.13
CA ALA A 560 19.58 -12.73 -13.58
C ALA A 560 21.00 -13.02 -13.05
N ASP A 561 21.18 -14.14 -12.37
CA ASP A 561 22.51 -14.70 -12.18
C ASP A 561 22.93 -15.32 -13.52
N LEU A 562 23.61 -14.54 -14.35
CA LEU A 562 24.09 -14.98 -15.68
C LEU A 562 25.08 -16.15 -15.59
N GLU A 563 25.69 -16.36 -14.43
CA GLU A 563 26.67 -17.43 -14.19
C GLU A 563 26.04 -18.82 -13.90
N LEU A 564 24.74 -18.91 -13.64
CA LEU A 564 24.04 -20.17 -13.36
C LEU A 564 23.27 -20.74 -14.58
N LEU A 565 23.38 -20.08 -15.75
CA LEU A 565 22.68 -20.52 -16.96
C LEU A 565 23.54 -21.43 -17.86
N ASP A 566 24.79 -21.75 -17.48
CA ASP A 566 25.75 -22.55 -18.26
C ASP A 566 25.88 -24.03 -17.76
N GLU A 567 24.93 -24.56 -16.99
CA GLU A 567 24.85 -26.00 -16.65
C GLU A 567 23.59 -26.69 -17.25
#